data_d9c2265fc39e7f8bd5ad76b300a1c941
#
_entry.id   d9c2265fc39e7f8bd5ad76b300a1c941
#
_cell.length_a   1.000
_cell.length_b   1.000
_cell.length_c   1.000
_cell.angle_alpha   90.00
_cell.angle_beta   90.00
_cell.angle_gamma   90.00
#
_symmetry.space_group_name_H-M   'P 1'
#
loop_
_entity.id
_entity.type
_entity.pdbx_description
1 polymer ?
#
loop_
_entity_poly.entity_id
_entity_poly.type
_entity_poly.pdbx_seq_one_letter_code
_entity_poly.pdbx_strand_id
1 'polypeptide(L)'
;DPVETPMSWVDFGHLLRSKNQSLKAFLTDQSMIAGIGNIYADEILFDSGLRFDRETGSLTTQEIRRLYRSLVEILHEAIKYNGSTLGDGQYVDLFGKAGDYQSHHQVYDREKQPCRRCRRNDIVKTKVASRSTFYCEVCQV
;
A
#
# COMPACT_ATOMS: atom_id res chain seq x y z
N ASP A 1 10.31 -11.35 4.30
CA ASP A 1 9.00 -11.28 3.64
C ASP A 1 7.90 -11.39 4.69
N PRO A 2 7.08 -10.37 4.84
CA PRO A 2 6.04 -10.39 5.88
C PRO A 2 4.97 -11.46 5.69
N VAL A 3 4.89 -12.08 4.52
CA VAL A 3 3.94 -13.15 4.28
C VAL A 3 4.53 -14.51 4.63
N GLU A 4 5.75 -14.75 4.18
CA GLU A 4 6.40 -16.05 4.39
C GLU A 4 7.04 -16.14 5.77
N THR A 5 7.66 -15.07 6.23
CA THR A 5 8.31 -15.02 7.52
C THR A 5 7.78 -13.81 8.26
N PRO A 6 6.58 -13.94 8.80
CA PRO A 6 5.89 -12.75 9.33
C PRO A 6 6.64 -12.13 10.49
N MET A 7 6.91 -10.86 10.32
CA MET A 7 7.40 -10.00 11.38
C MET A 7 6.22 -9.65 12.27
N SER A 8 6.43 -9.58 13.59
CA SER A 8 5.37 -9.17 14.47
C SER A 8 5.08 -7.67 14.29
N TRP A 9 3.89 -7.24 14.71
CA TRP A 9 3.57 -5.82 14.61
C TRP A 9 4.48 -4.97 15.50
N VAL A 10 5.00 -5.54 16.57
CA VAL A 10 5.93 -4.85 17.46
C VAL A 10 7.25 -4.61 16.74
N ASP A 11 7.78 -5.63 16.09
CA ASP A 11 9.02 -5.51 15.32
C ASP A 11 8.82 -4.55 14.14
N PHE A 12 7.67 -4.59 13.51
CA PHE A 12 7.34 -3.67 12.44
C PHE A 12 7.34 -2.23 12.95
N GLY A 13 6.79 -1.99 14.13
CA GLY A 13 6.80 -0.67 14.74
C GLY A 13 8.21 -0.18 15.03
N HIS A 14 9.08 -1.05 15.53
CA HIS A 14 10.46 -0.68 15.76
C HIS A 14 11.16 -0.32 14.44
N LEU A 15 10.89 -1.10 13.40
CA LEU A 15 11.47 -0.82 12.09
C LEU A 15 11.01 0.54 11.56
N LEU A 16 9.73 0.84 11.67
CA LEU A 16 9.19 2.14 11.27
C LEU A 16 9.90 3.28 12.01
N ARG A 17 10.01 3.15 13.31
CA ARG A 17 10.61 4.21 14.13
C ARG A 17 12.10 4.38 13.89
N SER A 18 12.77 3.35 13.39
CA SER A 18 14.19 3.44 13.08
C SER A 18 14.45 4.17 11.76
N LYS A 19 13.41 4.37 10.96
CA LYS A 19 13.52 5.05 9.68
C LYS A 19 12.97 6.47 9.81
N ASN A 20 13.51 7.37 9.01
CA ASN A 20 13.09 8.75 9.04
C ASN A 20 12.72 9.15 7.62
N GLN A 21 11.59 8.65 7.17
CA GLN A 21 11.16 8.85 5.79
C GLN A 21 9.63 8.80 5.72
N SER A 22 9.07 9.14 4.56
CA SER A 22 7.63 9.09 4.37
C SER A 22 7.15 7.64 4.31
N LEU A 23 5.88 7.42 4.61
CA LEU A 23 5.30 6.08 4.53
C LEU A 23 5.39 5.51 3.12
N LYS A 24 5.17 6.34 2.11
CA LYS A 24 5.28 5.86 0.72
C LYS A 24 6.71 5.39 0.43
N ALA A 25 7.71 6.15 0.84
CA ALA A 25 9.10 5.76 0.64
C ALA A 25 9.42 4.48 1.40
N PHE A 26 8.93 4.38 2.63
CA PHE A 26 9.16 3.19 3.45
C PHE A 26 8.58 1.94 2.78
N LEU A 27 7.34 2.02 2.33
CA LEU A 27 6.67 0.86 1.76
C LEU A 27 7.23 0.45 0.41
N THR A 28 7.79 1.39 -0.33
CA THR A 28 8.36 1.08 -1.64
C THR A 28 9.86 0.79 -1.58
N ASP A 29 10.47 0.88 -0.42
CA ASP A 29 11.88 0.57 -0.25
C ASP A 29 12.06 -0.94 -0.21
N GLN A 30 12.59 -1.51 -1.27
CA GLN A 30 12.71 -2.96 -1.41
C GLN A 30 13.67 -3.58 -0.41
N SER A 31 14.57 -2.79 0.15
CA SER A 31 15.47 -3.31 1.17
C SER A 31 14.73 -3.58 2.48
N MET A 32 13.55 -2.99 2.63
CA MET A 32 12.77 -3.16 3.85
C MET A 32 11.75 -4.30 3.71
N ILE A 33 10.94 -4.26 2.67
CA ILE A 33 9.88 -5.24 2.47
C ILE A 33 9.87 -5.65 1.01
N ALA A 34 10.35 -6.87 0.75
CA ALA A 34 10.41 -7.37 -0.61
C ALA A 34 9.00 -7.60 -1.15
N GLY A 35 8.81 -7.27 -2.41
CA GLY A 35 7.56 -7.56 -3.10
C GLY A 35 6.51 -6.48 -3.06
N ILE A 36 6.73 -5.41 -2.31
CA ILE A 36 5.78 -4.31 -2.32
C ILE A 36 6.12 -3.39 -3.48
N GLY A 37 5.22 -3.31 -4.45
CA GLY A 37 5.37 -2.37 -5.54
C GLY A 37 4.65 -1.08 -5.24
N ASN A 38 4.83 -0.13 -6.15
CA ASN A 38 4.20 1.17 -6.03
C ASN A 38 2.67 1.07 -5.91
N ILE A 39 2.08 0.16 -6.66
CA ILE A 39 0.63 -0.03 -6.68
C ILE A 39 0.12 -0.47 -5.31
N TYR A 40 0.79 -1.47 -4.74
CA TYR A 40 0.33 -2.01 -3.46
C TYR A 40 0.58 -1.06 -2.30
N ALA A 41 1.64 -0.25 -2.40
CA ALA A 41 1.89 0.76 -1.38
C ALA A 41 0.71 1.71 -1.27
N ASP A 42 0.18 2.16 -2.39
CA ASP A 42 -0.95 3.08 -2.39
C ASP A 42 -2.22 2.41 -1.84
N GLU A 43 -2.44 1.14 -2.20
CA GLU A 43 -3.59 0.41 -1.69
C GLU A 43 -3.50 0.17 -0.19
N ILE A 44 -2.31 -0.16 0.30
CA ILE A 44 -2.08 -0.36 1.72
C ILE A 44 -2.33 0.93 2.50
N LEU A 45 -1.83 2.05 2.00
CA LEU A 45 -2.03 3.33 2.66
C LEU A 45 -3.49 3.73 2.69
N PHE A 46 -4.21 3.50 1.60
CA PHE A 46 -5.64 3.78 1.58
C PHE A 46 -6.38 2.89 2.58
N ASP A 47 -6.08 1.60 2.58
CA ASP A 47 -6.77 0.67 3.46
C ASP A 47 -6.55 1.01 4.93
N SER A 48 -5.35 1.44 5.29
CA SER A 48 -5.03 1.82 6.66
C SER A 48 -5.46 3.23 7.02
N GLY A 49 -5.88 4.03 6.04
CA GLY A 49 -6.33 5.39 6.30
C GLY A 49 -5.20 6.39 6.54
N LEU A 50 -4.00 6.08 6.07
CA LEU A 50 -2.83 6.92 6.29
C LEU A 50 -2.35 7.58 5.00
N ARG A 51 -1.90 8.83 5.10
CA ARG A 51 -1.39 9.54 3.93
C ARG A 51 0.01 9.09 3.57
N PHE A 52 0.31 9.20 2.30
CA PHE A 52 1.60 8.80 1.76
C PHE A 52 2.77 9.63 2.34
N ASP A 53 2.49 10.86 2.72
CA ASP A 53 3.51 11.79 3.19
C ASP A 53 3.67 11.81 4.71
N ARG A 54 2.97 10.95 5.43
CA ARG A 54 3.18 10.81 6.87
C ARG A 54 4.59 10.27 7.13
N GLU A 55 5.23 10.83 8.15
CA GLU A 55 6.56 10.37 8.54
C GLU A 55 6.48 9.08 9.34
N THR A 56 7.42 8.18 9.12
CA THR A 56 7.42 6.89 9.79
C THR A 56 7.46 7.01 11.30
N GLY A 57 8.12 8.05 11.81
CA GLY A 57 8.21 8.28 13.25
C GLY A 57 7.01 8.96 13.87
N SER A 58 6.04 9.39 13.07
CA SER A 58 4.90 10.16 13.57
C SER A 58 3.69 9.32 13.91
N LEU A 59 3.73 8.02 13.66
CA LEU A 59 2.57 7.17 13.82
C LEU A 59 2.30 6.82 15.27
N THR A 60 1.02 6.82 15.64
CA THR A 60 0.62 6.29 16.95
C THR A 60 0.67 4.78 16.92
N THR A 61 0.59 4.17 18.10
CA THR A 61 0.57 2.71 18.19
C THR A 61 -0.59 2.12 17.41
N GLN A 62 -1.76 2.75 17.47
CA GLN A 62 -2.92 2.28 16.74
C GLN A 62 -2.73 2.40 15.24
N GLU A 63 -2.09 3.47 14.80
CA GLU A 63 -1.80 3.65 13.38
C GLU A 63 -0.81 2.61 12.88
N ILE A 64 0.18 2.28 13.69
CA ILE A 64 1.14 1.23 13.36
C ILE A 64 0.42 -0.11 13.21
N ARG A 65 -0.48 -0.43 14.12
CA ARG A 65 -1.25 -1.67 14.04
C ARG A 65 -2.10 -1.73 12.78
N ARG A 66 -2.78 -0.63 12.44
CA ARG A 66 -3.59 -0.59 11.23
C ARG A 66 -2.74 -0.76 9.99
N LEU A 67 -1.61 -0.10 9.94
CA LEU A 67 -0.72 -0.21 8.79
C LEU A 67 -0.20 -1.63 8.64
N TYR A 68 0.23 -2.24 9.73
CA TYR A 68 0.72 -3.61 9.71
C TYR A 68 -0.36 -4.58 9.22
N ARG A 69 -1.55 -4.44 9.74
CA ARG A 69 -2.66 -5.29 9.35
C ARG A 69 -3.00 -5.14 7.89
N SER A 70 -3.06 -3.91 7.40
CA SER A 70 -3.34 -3.65 6.00
C SER A 70 -2.26 -4.23 5.10
N LEU A 71 -1.00 -4.10 5.51
CA LEU A 71 0.13 -4.65 4.77
C LEU A 71 -0.03 -6.16 4.59
N VAL A 72 -0.28 -6.87 5.68
CA VAL A 72 -0.41 -8.32 5.64
C VAL A 72 -1.62 -8.74 4.81
N GLU A 73 -2.76 -8.12 5.03
CA GLU A 73 -3.98 -8.48 4.32
C GLU A 73 -3.88 -8.24 2.82
N ILE A 74 -3.32 -7.12 2.43
CA ILE A 74 -3.24 -6.77 1.01
C ILE A 74 -2.23 -7.65 0.30
N LEU A 75 -1.11 -7.97 0.94
CA LEU A 75 -0.16 -8.87 0.33
C LEU A 75 -0.72 -10.29 0.19
N HIS A 76 -1.50 -10.74 1.15
CA HIS A 76 -2.17 -12.04 1.03
C HIS A 76 -3.17 -12.04 -0.12
N GLU A 77 -3.94 -10.98 -0.27
CA GLU A 77 -4.86 -10.87 -1.39
C GLU A 77 -4.13 -10.85 -2.72
N ALA A 78 -3.05 -10.11 -2.79
CA ALA A 78 -2.27 -10.03 -4.03
C ALA A 78 -1.77 -11.42 -4.45
N ILE A 79 -1.28 -12.18 -3.50
CA ILE A 79 -0.80 -13.54 -3.77
C ILE A 79 -1.96 -14.43 -4.21
N LYS A 80 -3.10 -14.29 -3.56
CA LYS A 80 -4.27 -15.10 -3.87
C LYS A 80 -4.75 -14.89 -5.30
N TYR A 81 -4.84 -13.62 -5.74
CA TYR A 81 -5.35 -13.33 -7.07
C TYR A 81 -4.30 -13.50 -8.16
N ASN A 82 -3.07 -13.52 -7.80
CA ASN A 82 -1.95 -13.43 -8.69
C ASN A 82 -1.19 -14.75 -8.79
N GLY A 83 -1.65 -15.73 -8.04
CA GLY A 83 -0.87 -16.94 -7.87
C GLY A 83 0.33 -16.63 -7.05
N SER A 84 1.41 -16.58 -7.20
CA SER A 84 2.51 -16.35 -6.30
C SER A 84 3.57 -15.43 -6.86
N THR A 85 3.30 -14.87 -8.02
CA THR A 85 4.36 -14.20 -8.71
C THR A 85 4.12 -12.74 -8.86
N LEU A 86 4.81 -12.00 -8.05
CA LEU A 86 4.82 -10.57 -8.18
C LEU A 86 6.10 -10.19 -8.90
N GLY A 87 5.98 -9.63 -10.06
CA GLY A 87 7.08 -8.92 -10.64
C GLY A 87 8.05 -9.63 -11.55
N ASP A 88 7.86 -10.88 -11.83
CA ASP A 88 8.77 -11.59 -12.73
C ASP A 88 8.20 -11.75 -14.13
N GLY A 89 7.57 -10.74 -14.63
CA GLY A 89 6.94 -10.81 -15.93
C GLY A 89 5.50 -11.26 -15.87
N GLN A 90 5.09 -11.77 -14.74
CA GLN A 90 3.71 -12.17 -14.51
C GLN A 90 2.83 -10.97 -14.24
N TYR A 91 3.44 -9.83 -14.11
CA TYR A 91 2.72 -8.61 -13.80
C TYR A 91 1.64 -8.31 -14.83
N VAL A 92 1.96 -8.53 -16.09
CA VAL A 92 0.98 -8.32 -17.16
C VAL A 92 -0.17 -9.31 -17.03
N ASP A 93 0.16 -10.57 -16.78
CA ASP A 93 -0.87 -11.58 -16.61
C ASP A 93 -1.72 -11.31 -15.39
N LEU A 94 -1.12 -10.81 -14.34
CA LEU A 94 -1.85 -10.45 -13.13
C LEU A 94 -2.97 -9.47 -13.46
N PHE A 95 -2.66 -8.44 -14.20
CA PHE A 95 -3.64 -7.41 -14.50
C PHE A 95 -4.44 -7.70 -15.75
N GLY A 96 -3.85 -8.34 -16.72
CA GLY A 96 -4.54 -8.65 -17.95
C GLY A 96 -5.48 -9.83 -17.82
N LYS A 97 -5.02 -10.87 -17.16
CA LYS A 97 -5.77 -12.07 -16.99
C LYS A 97 -6.77 -11.97 -15.84
N ALA A 98 -6.34 -11.37 -14.76
CA ALA A 98 -7.20 -11.18 -13.62
C ALA A 98 -7.77 -9.78 -13.65
N GLY A 99 -8.59 -9.49 -14.64
CA GLY A 99 -9.35 -8.27 -14.64
C GLY A 99 -10.06 -8.06 -13.33
N ASP A 100 -10.32 -9.17 -12.62
CA ASP A 100 -10.92 -9.12 -11.31
C ASP A 100 -10.06 -8.36 -10.30
N TYR A 101 -8.74 -8.56 -10.33
CA TYR A 101 -7.90 -7.88 -9.37
C TYR A 101 -7.87 -6.38 -9.62
N GLN A 102 -7.85 -5.96 -10.89
CA GLN A 102 -7.93 -4.54 -11.20
C GLN A 102 -9.20 -3.92 -10.65
N SER A 103 -10.30 -4.65 -10.67
CA SER A 103 -11.56 -4.14 -10.15
C SER A 103 -11.54 -4.01 -8.63
N HIS A 104 -10.57 -4.63 -7.96
CA HIS A 104 -10.43 -4.54 -6.52
C HIS A 104 -9.59 -3.35 -6.07
N HIS A 105 -8.91 -2.68 -6.98
CA HIS A 105 -8.13 -1.50 -6.61
C HIS A 105 -9.05 -0.41 -6.09
N GLN A 106 -8.66 0.17 -4.97
CA GLN A 106 -9.44 1.25 -4.37
C GLN A 106 -8.98 2.62 -4.86
N VAL A 107 -7.70 2.79 -5.09
CA VAL A 107 -7.15 4.08 -5.48
C VAL A 107 -6.30 4.02 -6.74
N TYR A 108 -5.57 2.95 -6.96
CA TYR A 108 -4.63 2.90 -8.07
C TYR A 108 -5.34 3.09 -9.40
N ASP A 109 -4.82 4.02 -10.19
CA ASP A 109 -5.33 4.34 -11.53
C ASP A 109 -6.80 4.75 -11.53
N ARG A 110 -7.27 5.27 -10.41
CA ARG A 110 -8.65 5.72 -10.26
C ARG A 110 -8.78 7.23 -10.05
N GLU A 111 -7.78 7.98 -10.44
CA GLU A 111 -7.83 9.43 -10.28
C GLU A 111 -9.08 10.00 -10.98
N LYS A 112 -9.65 11.00 -10.36
CA LYS A 112 -10.89 11.65 -10.80
C LYS A 112 -12.13 10.78 -10.69
N GLN A 113 -12.01 9.57 -10.16
CA GLN A 113 -13.15 8.72 -9.88
C GLN A 113 -13.49 8.83 -8.40
N PRO A 114 -14.77 8.68 -8.05
CA PRO A 114 -15.19 8.80 -6.65
C PRO A 114 -14.51 7.78 -5.76
N CYS A 115 -14.09 8.22 -4.59
CA CYS A 115 -13.56 7.32 -3.58
C CYS A 115 -14.62 6.30 -3.19
N ARG A 116 -14.26 5.03 -3.22
CA ARG A 116 -15.21 3.96 -2.91
C ARG A 116 -15.61 3.91 -1.46
N ARG A 117 -14.81 4.51 -0.58
CA ARG A 117 -15.08 4.50 0.85
C ARG A 117 -15.96 5.67 1.27
N CYS A 118 -15.52 6.90 1.02
CA CYS A 118 -16.25 8.06 1.50
C CYS A 118 -17.23 8.62 0.48
N ARG A 119 -16.97 8.40 -0.79
CA ARG A 119 -17.78 8.88 -1.91
C ARG A 119 -17.98 10.40 -1.94
N ARG A 120 -17.19 11.10 -1.14
CA ARG A 120 -17.28 12.57 -1.05
C ARG A 120 -16.27 13.25 -1.94
N ASN A 121 -15.09 12.65 -2.09
CA ASN A 121 -14.03 13.21 -2.89
C ASN A 121 -13.59 12.22 -3.95
N ASP A 122 -13.03 12.76 -5.02
CA ASP A 122 -12.43 11.93 -6.04
C ASP A 122 -11.02 11.56 -5.62
N ILE A 123 -10.55 10.42 -6.13
CA ILE A 123 -9.18 10.00 -5.91
C ILE A 123 -8.23 10.98 -6.59
N VAL A 124 -7.19 11.35 -5.87
CA VAL A 124 -6.18 12.30 -6.34
C VAL A 124 -4.93 11.57 -6.78
N LYS A 125 -4.34 12.02 -7.87
CA LYS A 125 -3.06 11.53 -8.34
C LYS A 125 -2.02 12.62 -8.17
N THR A 126 -0.90 12.27 -7.55
CA THR A 126 0.23 13.18 -7.42
C THR A 126 1.51 12.41 -7.67
N LYS A 127 2.64 13.09 -7.77
CA LYS A 127 3.93 12.45 -7.94
C LYS A 127 4.79 12.64 -6.72
N VAL A 128 5.41 11.57 -6.27
CA VAL A 128 6.34 11.57 -5.17
C VAL A 128 7.60 10.90 -5.64
N ALA A 129 8.72 11.64 -5.71
CA ALA A 129 10.00 11.11 -6.19
C ALA A 129 9.84 10.40 -7.53
N SER A 130 9.16 11.03 -8.47
CA SER A 130 8.91 10.53 -9.82
C SER A 130 7.95 9.36 -9.90
N ARG A 131 7.34 8.96 -8.78
CA ARG A 131 6.37 7.86 -8.78
C ARG A 131 4.96 8.40 -8.62
N SER A 132 4.03 7.86 -9.41
CA SER A 132 2.62 8.22 -9.27
C SER A 132 2.08 7.71 -7.94
N THR A 133 1.33 8.55 -7.26
CA THR A 133 0.74 8.23 -5.97
C THR A 133 -0.74 8.59 -6.01
N PHE A 134 -1.59 7.64 -5.62
CA PHE A 134 -3.04 7.81 -5.65
C PHE A 134 -3.59 7.73 -4.23
N TYR A 135 -4.45 8.67 -3.88
CA TYR A 135 -4.98 8.70 -2.52
C TYR A 135 -6.29 9.47 -2.44
N CYS A 136 -6.99 9.31 -1.30
CA CYS A 136 -8.18 10.09 -1.00
C CYS A 136 -7.87 11.06 0.14
N GLU A 137 -8.04 12.34 -0.10
CA GLU A 137 -7.73 13.36 0.89
C GLU A 137 -8.61 13.30 2.13
N VAL A 138 -9.79 12.73 2.02
CA VAL A 138 -10.73 12.61 3.13
C VAL A 138 -10.43 11.40 3.99
N CYS A 139 -10.19 10.26 3.36
CA CYS A 139 -10.00 9.00 4.08
C CYS A 139 -8.61 8.82 4.67
N GLN A 140 -7.63 9.48 4.11
CA GLN A 140 -6.24 9.29 4.53
C GLN A 140 -5.72 10.52 5.24
N VAL A 141 -5.19 10.32 6.42
CA VAL A 141 -4.70 11.42 7.28
C VAL A 141 -3.26 11.25 7.66
#